data_e54680f7fda5c030b9d32ad0714f31f7
#
_entry.id   e54680f7fda5c030b9d32ad0714f31f7
#
_cell.length_a   1.000
_cell.length_b   1.000
_cell.length_c   1.000
_cell.angle_alpha   90.00
_cell.angle_beta   90.00
_cell.angle_gamma   90.00
#
_symmetry.space_group_name_H-M   'P 1'
#
loop_
_entity.id
_entity.type
_entity.pdbx_description
1 polymer ?
#
loop_
_entity_poly.entity_id
_entity_poly.type
_entity_poly.pdbx_seq_one_letter_code
_entity_poly.pdbx_strand_id
1 'polypeptide(L)'
;FMAVGGLVNLAVLLFQGWEPVGFWTLFGVGIEEGLIMWVGALPCILLVVLLNKNYIVSVVITFFYTIANYILSMNDMFLTQPFGLNIGTLFPGPLAFRWTFQFYDQSQTSAELADLLERVSPYFLNGVQVFGVIIVEAIVFLALIAFVYRRQEI
;
A
#
# COMPACT_ATOMS: atom_id res chain seq x y z
N PHE A 1 -8.99 -5.42 9.20
CA PHE A 1 -8.90 -6.80 8.70
C PHE A 1 -7.50 -7.38 8.96
N MET A 2 -6.41 -6.70 8.59
CA MET A 2 -5.02 -7.15 8.82
C MET A 2 -4.66 -7.28 10.29
N ALA A 3 -5.06 -6.34 11.15
CA ALA A 3 -4.80 -6.43 12.59
C ALA A 3 -5.45 -7.67 13.23
N VAL A 4 -6.68 -8.00 12.80
CA VAL A 4 -7.39 -9.20 13.30
C VAL A 4 -6.70 -10.47 12.78
N GLY A 5 -6.31 -10.50 11.50
CA GLY A 5 -5.55 -11.62 10.92
C GLY A 5 -4.20 -11.83 11.62
N GLY A 6 -3.49 -10.73 11.93
CA GLY A 6 -2.23 -10.77 12.67
C GLY A 6 -2.40 -11.29 14.10
N LEU A 7 -3.45 -10.89 14.80
CA LEU A 7 -3.76 -11.39 16.15
C LEU A 7 -4.14 -12.88 16.14
N VAL A 8 -4.90 -13.32 15.14
CA VAL A 8 -5.24 -14.75 14.99
C VAL A 8 -4.01 -15.59 14.70
N ASN A 9 -3.14 -15.12 13.79
CA ASN A 9 -1.86 -15.81 13.51
C ASN A 9 -0.97 -15.86 14.74
N LEU A 10 -0.88 -14.76 15.51
CA LEU A 10 -0.13 -14.74 16.76
C LEU A 10 -0.67 -15.75 17.75
N ALA A 11 -2.00 -15.82 17.93
CA ALA A 11 -2.62 -16.79 18.83
C ALA A 11 -2.27 -18.22 18.41
N VAL A 12 -2.35 -18.53 17.11
CA VAL A 12 -2.01 -19.85 16.58
C VAL A 12 -0.52 -20.20 16.82
N LEU A 13 0.39 -19.25 16.60
CA LEU A 13 1.82 -19.45 16.83
C LEU A 13 2.15 -19.66 18.31
N LEU A 14 1.52 -18.91 19.21
CA LEU A 14 1.68 -19.09 20.66
C LEU A 14 1.15 -20.46 21.14
N PHE A 15 0.04 -20.94 20.56
CA PHE A 15 -0.49 -22.27 20.86
C PHE A 15 0.41 -23.41 20.36
N GLN A 16 1.20 -23.17 19.31
CA GLN A 16 2.17 -24.13 18.77
C GLN A 16 3.51 -24.10 19.49
N GLY A 17 3.69 -23.25 20.50
CA GLY A 17 4.93 -23.13 21.26
C GLY A 17 6.08 -22.47 20.46
N TRP A 18 5.76 -21.76 19.39
CA TRP A 18 6.74 -21.02 18.61
C TRP A 18 6.98 -19.65 19.23
N GLU A 19 8.21 -19.32 19.53
CA GLU A 19 8.57 -17.94 19.88
C GLU A 19 8.48 -17.07 18.62
N PRO A 20 7.70 -15.98 18.63
CA PRO A 20 7.52 -15.12 17.47
C PRO A 20 8.76 -14.22 17.27
N VAL A 21 9.86 -14.80 16.80
CA VAL A 21 11.04 -14.03 16.41
C VAL A 21 10.63 -13.05 15.30
N GLY A 22 10.79 -11.76 15.58
CA GLY A 22 10.43 -10.72 14.62
C GLY A 22 8.94 -10.34 14.56
N PHE A 23 8.07 -10.90 15.41
CA PHE A 23 6.64 -10.59 15.44
C PHE A 23 6.35 -9.07 15.51
N TRP A 24 7.02 -8.37 16.40
CA TRP A 24 6.79 -6.92 16.57
C TRP A 24 7.20 -6.12 15.33
N THR A 25 8.24 -6.56 14.64
CA THR A 25 8.66 -5.94 13.37
C THR A 25 7.59 -6.17 12.30
N LEU A 26 7.14 -7.42 12.11
CA LEU A 26 6.10 -7.75 11.13
C LEU A 26 4.75 -7.09 11.47
N PHE A 27 4.42 -6.98 12.75
CA PHE A 27 3.22 -6.28 13.20
C PHE A 27 3.30 -4.78 12.88
N GLY A 28 4.45 -4.16 13.14
CA GLY A 28 4.71 -2.76 12.78
C GLY A 28 4.60 -2.54 11.27
N VAL A 29 5.27 -3.36 10.46
CA VAL A 29 5.18 -3.34 9.00
C VAL A 29 3.73 -3.50 8.51
N GLY A 30 2.96 -4.40 9.12
CA GLY A 30 1.55 -4.59 8.77
C GLY A 30 0.67 -3.36 9.07
N ILE A 31 0.95 -2.64 10.15
CA ILE A 31 0.26 -1.36 10.45
C ILE A 31 0.63 -0.31 9.40
N GLU A 32 1.91 -0.19 9.05
CA GLU A 32 2.40 0.77 8.06
C GLU A 32 1.83 0.47 6.68
N GLU A 33 1.79 -0.80 6.27
CA GLU A 33 1.14 -1.24 5.05
C GLU A 33 -0.36 -0.89 5.05
N GLY A 34 -1.03 -1.09 6.17
CA GLY A 34 -2.42 -0.67 6.35
C GLY A 34 -2.64 0.82 6.16
N LEU A 35 -1.71 1.66 6.64
CA LEU A 35 -1.74 3.11 6.43
C LEU A 35 -1.51 3.47 4.96
N ILE A 36 -0.54 2.84 4.28
CA ILE A 36 -0.29 3.03 2.84
C ILE A 36 -1.57 2.72 2.05
N MET A 37 -2.19 1.57 2.31
CA MET A 37 -3.42 1.17 1.63
C MET A 37 -4.60 2.08 1.93
N TRP A 38 -4.71 2.58 3.17
CA TRP A 38 -5.76 3.52 3.55
C TRP A 38 -5.61 4.86 2.80
N VAL A 39 -4.42 5.43 2.77
CA VAL A 39 -4.15 6.68 2.03
C VAL A 39 -4.33 6.46 0.54
N GLY A 40 -3.86 5.34 0.00
CA GLY A 40 -4.03 4.96 -1.39
C GLY A 40 -5.49 4.72 -1.81
N ALA A 41 -6.42 4.55 -0.87
CA ALA A 41 -7.85 4.51 -1.16
C ALA A 41 -8.49 5.91 -1.28
N LEU A 42 -7.84 6.98 -0.82
CA LEU A 42 -8.38 8.35 -0.86
C LEU A 42 -8.74 8.83 -2.28
N PRO A 43 -7.97 8.54 -3.35
CA PRO A 43 -8.38 8.85 -4.71
C PRO A 43 -9.74 8.24 -5.09
N CYS A 44 -10.00 6.99 -4.67
CA CYS A 44 -11.29 6.35 -4.90
C CYS A 44 -12.41 7.04 -4.13
N ILE A 45 -12.17 7.43 -2.88
CA ILE A 45 -13.14 8.17 -2.06
C ILE A 45 -13.45 9.52 -2.72
N LEU A 46 -12.43 10.24 -3.21
CA LEU A 46 -12.63 11.50 -3.94
C LEU A 46 -13.50 11.29 -5.17
N LEU A 47 -13.25 10.24 -5.96
CA LEU A 47 -14.06 9.91 -7.14
C LEU A 47 -15.51 9.57 -6.78
N VAL A 48 -15.73 8.82 -5.71
CA VAL A 48 -17.09 8.52 -5.21
C VAL A 48 -17.82 9.80 -4.82
N VAL A 49 -17.16 10.72 -4.13
CA VAL A 49 -17.74 12.02 -3.73
C VAL A 49 -18.02 12.89 -4.94
N LEU A 50 -17.12 12.95 -5.94
CA LEU A 50 -17.31 13.69 -7.18
C LEU A 50 -18.48 13.15 -8.02
N LEU A 51 -18.63 11.83 -8.06
CA LEU A 51 -19.59 11.10 -8.90
C LEU A 51 -20.82 10.64 -8.10
N ASN A 52 -21.14 11.32 -7.01
CA ASN A 52 -22.15 10.88 -6.04
C ASN A 52 -23.52 10.56 -6.68
N LYS A 53 -23.82 11.13 -7.85
CA LYS A 53 -25.04 10.86 -8.63
C LYS A 53 -24.97 9.62 -9.52
N ASN A 54 -23.80 9.02 -9.68
CA ASN A 54 -23.60 7.88 -10.58
C ASN A 54 -22.76 6.77 -9.93
N TYR A 55 -23.42 6.04 -9.05
CA TYR A 55 -22.81 4.94 -8.30
C TYR A 55 -22.12 3.91 -9.18
N ILE A 56 -22.72 3.54 -10.32
CA ILE A 56 -22.17 2.51 -11.23
C ILE A 56 -20.82 2.97 -11.77
N VAL A 57 -20.70 4.22 -12.21
CA VAL A 57 -19.42 4.75 -12.72
C VAL A 57 -18.37 4.77 -11.63
N SER A 58 -18.72 5.14 -10.41
CA SER A 58 -17.79 5.11 -9.26
C SER A 58 -17.24 3.70 -9.00
N VAL A 59 -18.11 2.68 -9.02
CA VAL A 59 -17.72 1.28 -8.83
C VAL A 59 -16.78 0.81 -9.95
N VAL A 60 -17.11 1.12 -11.20
CA VAL A 60 -16.28 0.72 -12.35
C VAL A 60 -14.89 1.36 -12.29
N ILE A 61 -14.81 2.67 -11.98
CA ILE A 61 -13.52 3.35 -11.88
C ILE A 61 -12.68 2.78 -10.71
N THR A 62 -13.31 2.56 -9.55
CA THR A 62 -12.62 1.97 -8.39
C THR A 62 -12.09 0.57 -8.71
N PHE A 63 -12.85 -0.24 -9.44
CA PHE A 63 -12.42 -1.56 -9.90
C PHE A 63 -11.19 -1.47 -10.81
N PHE A 64 -11.20 -0.60 -11.82
CA PHE A 64 -10.05 -0.38 -12.69
C PHE A 64 -8.83 0.17 -11.94
N TYR A 65 -9.02 1.08 -10.99
CA TYR A 65 -7.95 1.58 -10.14
C TYR A 65 -7.29 0.44 -9.33
N THR A 66 -8.10 -0.44 -8.75
CA THR A 66 -7.59 -1.57 -7.96
C THR A 66 -6.80 -2.55 -8.83
N ILE A 67 -7.29 -2.87 -10.03
CA ILE A 67 -6.58 -3.73 -10.99
C ILE A 67 -5.27 -3.06 -11.44
N ALA A 68 -5.31 -1.79 -11.81
CA ALA A 68 -4.12 -1.05 -12.21
C ALA A 68 -3.07 -1.05 -11.10
N ASN A 69 -3.48 -0.79 -9.86
CA ASN A 69 -2.59 -0.83 -8.69
C ASN A 69 -1.92 -2.19 -8.52
N TYR A 70 -2.67 -3.29 -8.68
CA TYR A 70 -2.12 -4.64 -8.62
C TYR A 70 -1.12 -4.91 -9.76
N ILE A 71 -1.46 -4.56 -11.00
CA ILE A 71 -0.57 -4.75 -12.16
C ILE A 71 0.72 -3.93 -11.98
N LEU A 72 0.62 -2.69 -11.51
CA LEU A 72 1.79 -1.83 -11.29
C LEU A 72 2.69 -2.35 -10.18
N SER A 73 2.13 -2.98 -9.14
CA SER A 73 2.92 -3.57 -8.06
C SER A 73 3.76 -4.78 -8.47
N MET A 74 3.39 -5.43 -9.59
CA MET A 74 4.10 -6.60 -10.14
C MET A 74 4.97 -6.27 -11.36
N ASN A 75 5.03 -5.01 -11.77
CA ASN A 75 5.76 -4.62 -12.98
C ASN A 75 7.12 -4.03 -12.64
N ASP A 76 8.18 -4.73 -13.05
CA ASP A 76 9.58 -4.34 -12.84
C ASP A 76 9.86 -2.88 -13.24
N MET A 77 9.26 -2.40 -14.32
CA MET A 77 9.48 -1.05 -14.81
C MET A 77 9.09 0.01 -13.77
N PHE A 78 8.02 -0.23 -12.99
CA PHE A 78 7.57 0.70 -11.95
C PHE A 78 8.27 0.49 -10.61
N LEU A 79 8.81 -0.71 -10.38
CA LEU A 79 9.53 -1.04 -9.16
C LEU A 79 10.99 -0.62 -9.21
N THR A 80 11.62 -0.68 -10.39
CA THR A 80 13.08 -0.46 -10.56
C THR A 80 13.46 0.93 -11.04
N GLN A 81 12.51 1.84 -11.25
CA GLN A 81 12.88 3.21 -11.59
C GLN A 81 13.54 3.92 -10.40
N PRO A 82 14.72 4.51 -10.59
CA PRO A 82 15.41 5.22 -9.54
C PRO A 82 14.58 6.43 -9.10
N PHE A 83 14.60 6.65 -7.81
CA PHE A 83 13.92 7.73 -7.12
C PHE A 83 12.42 7.65 -7.03
N GLY A 84 11.98 7.66 -5.81
CA GLY A 84 10.64 7.62 -5.34
C GLY A 84 9.64 8.64 -5.89
N LEU A 85 9.95 9.38 -6.92
CA LEU A 85 9.07 10.36 -7.56
C LEU A 85 8.57 9.90 -8.93
N ASN A 86 8.74 8.64 -9.29
CA ASN A 86 8.05 8.12 -10.46
C ASN A 86 6.55 7.95 -10.12
N ILE A 87 5.72 7.90 -11.16
CA ILE A 87 4.27 7.71 -11.03
C ILE A 87 3.94 6.45 -10.21
N GLY A 88 4.77 5.40 -10.31
CA GLY A 88 4.61 4.18 -9.53
C GLY A 88 4.66 4.39 -8.02
N THR A 89 5.39 5.40 -7.53
CA THR A 89 5.46 5.70 -6.10
C THR A 89 4.18 6.33 -5.54
N LEU A 90 3.35 6.90 -6.41
CA LEU A 90 2.05 7.45 -6.06
C LEU A 90 0.94 6.38 -6.00
N PHE A 91 1.27 5.14 -6.31
CA PHE A 91 0.33 4.03 -6.18
C PHE A 91 0.64 3.22 -4.92
N PRO A 92 -0.37 2.90 -4.11
CA PRO A 92 -0.17 2.21 -2.83
C PRO A 92 0.45 0.82 -2.98
N GLY A 93 0.20 0.11 -4.08
CA GLY A 93 0.78 -1.21 -4.31
C GLY A 93 2.29 -1.19 -4.51
N PRO A 94 2.84 -0.46 -5.49
CA PRO A 94 4.29 -0.30 -5.64
C PRO A 94 4.97 0.33 -4.42
N LEU A 95 4.31 1.29 -3.75
CA LEU A 95 4.83 1.91 -2.54
C LEU A 95 4.95 0.88 -1.40
N ALA A 96 3.87 0.10 -1.16
CA ALA A 96 3.86 -0.96 -0.16
C ALA A 96 4.88 -2.05 -0.49
N PHE A 97 4.96 -2.50 -1.75
CA PHE A 97 5.92 -3.50 -2.19
C PHE A 97 7.36 -3.05 -1.88
N ARG A 98 7.78 -1.87 -2.32
CA ARG A 98 9.12 -1.34 -2.12
C ARG A 98 9.47 -1.04 -0.67
N TRP A 99 8.48 -0.91 0.20
CA TRP A 99 8.67 -0.78 1.64
C TRP A 99 8.68 -2.12 2.35
N THR A 100 7.68 -2.95 2.12
CA THR A 100 7.43 -4.17 2.91
C THR A 100 8.45 -5.26 2.63
N PHE A 101 8.84 -5.44 1.36
CA PHE A 101 9.69 -6.57 0.98
C PHE A 101 11.13 -6.50 1.49
N GLN A 102 11.61 -5.35 1.94
CA GLN A 102 12.91 -5.27 2.60
C GLN A 102 12.97 -6.00 3.96
N PHE A 103 11.82 -6.30 4.55
CA PHE A 103 11.72 -6.99 5.84
C PHE A 103 11.50 -8.50 5.70
N TYR A 104 11.34 -9.00 4.47
CA TYR A 104 11.16 -10.43 4.23
C TYR A 104 12.50 -11.16 4.19
N ASP A 105 12.52 -12.35 4.80
CA ASP A 105 13.66 -13.25 4.72
C ASP A 105 13.70 -13.92 3.34
N GLN A 106 14.70 -13.54 2.54
CA GLN A 106 14.88 -14.06 1.19
C GLN A 106 15.20 -15.56 1.16
N SER A 107 15.68 -16.14 2.27
CA SER A 107 16.04 -17.56 2.34
C SER A 107 14.84 -18.50 2.21
N GLN A 108 13.63 -18.00 2.45
CA GLN A 108 12.39 -18.80 2.42
C GLN A 108 11.50 -18.50 1.20
N THR A 109 11.98 -17.69 0.26
CA THR A 109 11.22 -17.31 -0.93
C THR A 109 11.46 -18.25 -2.10
N SER A 110 10.51 -18.31 -3.06
CA SER A 110 10.73 -19.01 -4.31
C SER A 110 11.88 -18.38 -5.11
N ALA A 111 12.56 -19.17 -5.95
CA ALA A 111 13.67 -18.67 -6.77
C ALA A 111 13.27 -17.46 -7.66
N GLU A 112 12.04 -17.47 -8.20
CA GLU A 112 11.52 -16.39 -9.02
C GLU A 112 11.33 -15.09 -8.22
N LEU A 113 10.80 -15.21 -7.00
CA LEU A 113 10.62 -14.05 -6.12
C LEU A 113 11.96 -13.54 -5.59
N ALA A 114 12.92 -14.43 -5.30
CA ALA A 114 14.26 -14.05 -4.89
C ALA A 114 14.98 -13.23 -5.98
N ASP A 115 14.89 -13.64 -7.25
CA ASP A 115 15.45 -12.90 -8.39
C ASP A 115 14.80 -11.52 -8.57
N LEU A 116 13.48 -11.43 -8.40
CA LEU A 116 12.78 -10.15 -8.41
C LEU A 116 13.24 -9.24 -7.26
N LEU A 117 13.35 -9.77 -6.05
CA LEU A 117 13.77 -9.02 -4.88
C LEU A 117 15.21 -8.52 -5.00
N GLU A 118 16.12 -9.33 -5.56
CA GLU A 118 17.50 -8.92 -5.83
C GLU A 118 17.54 -7.74 -6.80
N ARG A 119 16.74 -7.76 -7.88
CA ARG A 119 16.64 -6.66 -8.84
C ARG A 119 16.01 -5.40 -8.26
N VAL A 120 15.04 -5.54 -7.37
CA VAL A 120 14.30 -4.40 -6.79
C VAL A 120 14.98 -3.84 -5.52
N SER A 121 15.82 -4.62 -4.86
CA SER A 121 16.46 -4.23 -3.59
C SER A 121 17.18 -2.86 -3.63
N PRO A 122 17.86 -2.43 -4.71
CA PRO A 122 18.48 -1.12 -4.77
C PRO A 122 17.48 0.05 -4.76
N TYR A 123 16.22 -0.24 -5.01
CA TYR A 123 15.13 0.73 -5.12
C TYR A 123 14.17 0.68 -3.93
N PHE A 124 14.48 -0.05 -2.88
CA PHE A 124 13.70 -0.05 -1.65
C PHE A 124 13.66 1.35 -1.04
N LEU A 125 12.49 1.72 -0.57
CA LEU A 125 12.26 3.04 0.02
C LEU A 125 12.57 2.99 1.52
N ASN A 126 13.14 4.07 2.03
CA ASN A 126 13.28 4.22 3.47
C ASN A 126 11.98 4.80 4.09
N GLY A 127 11.86 4.67 5.42
CA GLY A 127 10.66 5.13 6.13
C GLY A 127 10.34 6.61 5.88
N VAL A 128 11.36 7.48 5.82
CA VAL A 128 11.16 8.92 5.61
C VAL A 128 10.53 9.19 4.23
N GLN A 129 10.97 8.46 3.21
CA GLN A 129 10.40 8.58 1.86
C GLN A 129 8.95 8.10 1.82
N VAL A 130 8.67 6.95 2.41
CA VAL A 130 7.32 6.37 2.45
C VAL A 130 6.37 7.27 3.22
N PHE A 131 6.72 7.65 4.44
CA PHE A 131 5.89 8.56 5.25
C PHE A 131 5.74 9.93 4.60
N GLY A 132 6.79 10.45 3.96
CA GLY A 132 6.71 11.70 3.22
C GLY A 132 5.66 11.64 2.10
N VAL A 133 5.65 10.59 1.28
CA VAL A 133 4.66 10.39 0.22
C VAL A 133 3.25 10.28 0.81
N ILE A 134 3.06 9.41 1.80
CA ILE A 134 1.74 9.17 2.43
C ILE A 134 1.18 10.47 3.04
N ILE A 135 1.98 11.26 3.73
CA ILE A 135 1.54 12.51 4.36
C ILE A 135 1.11 13.51 3.28
N VAL A 136 1.91 13.67 2.22
CA VAL A 136 1.58 14.60 1.13
C VAL A 136 0.29 14.16 0.42
N GLU A 137 0.16 12.88 0.09
CA GLU A 137 -1.04 12.33 -0.53
C GLU A 137 -2.28 12.51 0.37
N ALA A 138 -2.16 12.17 1.65
CA ALA A 138 -3.26 12.33 2.60
C ALA A 138 -3.73 13.79 2.67
N ILE A 139 -2.81 14.75 2.80
CA ILE A 139 -3.14 16.18 2.86
C ILE A 139 -3.86 16.62 1.58
N VAL A 140 -3.31 16.27 0.41
CA VAL A 140 -3.86 16.68 -0.88
C VAL A 140 -5.25 16.10 -1.09
N PHE A 141 -5.42 14.78 -0.93
CA PHE A 141 -6.70 14.14 -1.18
C PHE A 141 -7.77 14.50 -0.15
N LEU A 142 -7.43 14.61 1.13
CA LEU A 142 -8.38 15.04 2.15
C LEU A 142 -8.83 16.50 1.92
N ALA A 143 -7.91 17.40 1.53
CA ALA A 143 -8.26 18.77 1.19
C ALA A 143 -9.19 18.82 -0.03
N LEU A 144 -8.92 18.03 -1.07
CA LEU A 144 -9.77 17.93 -2.26
C LEU A 144 -11.16 17.37 -1.91
N ILE A 145 -11.23 16.30 -1.12
CA ILE A 145 -12.50 15.71 -0.68
C ILE A 145 -13.32 16.74 0.09
N ALA A 146 -12.70 17.42 1.06
CA ALA A 146 -13.37 18.45 1.86
C ALA A 146 -13.86 19.63 0.98
N PHE A 147 -13.07 20.06 -0.01
CA PHE A 147 -13.43 21.12 -0.94
C PHE A 147 -14.62 20.73 -1.82
N VAL A 148 -14.60 19.52 -2.37
CA VAL A 148 -15.71 19.02 -3.22
C VAL A 148 -16.97 18.85 -2.40
N TYR A 149 -16.87 18.25 -1.21
CA TYR A 149 -18.01 18.04 -0.31
C TYR A 149 -18.71 19.36 0.05
N ARG A 150 -17.94 20.38 0.44
CA ARG A 150 -18.49 21.72 0.74
C ARG A 150 -19.22 22.37 -0.43
N ARG A 151 -18.81 22.08 -1.68
CA ARG A 151 -19.48 22.60 -2.88
C ARG A 151 -20.77 21.86 -3.23
N GLN A 152 -20.97 20.67 -2.70
CA GLN A 152 -22.19 19.89 -2.95
C GLN A 152 -23.31 20.17 -1.95
N GLU A 153 -22.97 20.76 -0.80
CA GLU A 153 -23.95 21.14 0.23
C GLU A 153 -24.59 22.52 -0.01
N ILE A 154 -24.14 23.27 -1.02
CA ILE A 154 -24.71 24.56 -1.44
C ILE A 154 -25.56 24.34 -2.70
#